data_2f4307e3ede17b7707dbb54578f84551
#
_entry.id   2f4307e3ede17b7707dbb54578f84551
#
_cell.length_a   1.000
_cell.length_b   1.000
_cell.length_c   1.000
_cell.angle_alpha   90.00
_cell.angle_beta   90.00
_cell.angle_gamma   90.00
#
_symmetry.space_group_name_H-M   'P 1'
#
loop_
_entity.id
_entity.type
_entity.pdbx_description
1 polymer ?
#
loop_
_entity_poly.entity_id
_entity_poly.type
_entity_poly.pdbx_seq_one_letter_code
_entity_poly.pdbx_strand_id
1 'polypeptide(L)'
;MPNRRTVLALSVSALMVIALSGTAQAGGVHIRGNNQRWHPATVTISEGTRVTWRAVDVTHTVTAYGGNWSKNVTLSAGERTRKTFHNAGTFKFRCTIHSTLSGGNCTGMCGRVEVT
;
A
#
# COMPACT_ATOMS: atom_id res chain seq x y z
N MET A 1 33.12 -40.68 -20.62
CA MET A 1 32.82 -40.11 -20.80
C MET A 1 31.65 -39.48 -20.58
N PRO A 2 30.98 -39.53 -20.30
CA PRO A 2 29.81 -39.04 -20.15
C PRO A 2 29.60 -38.24 -18.98
N ASN A 3 28.97 -38.01 -18.47
CA ASN A 3 28.82 -37.40 -17.36
C ASN A 3 28.83 -36.05 -17.29
N ARG A 4 29.14 -35.46 -17.28
CA ARG A 4 29.25 -34.20 -17.19
C ARG A 4 28.07 -33.47 -17.31
N ARG A 5 27.07 -33.71 -17.44
CA ARG A 5 26.04 -32.92 -17.67
C ARG A 5 25.30 -32.60 -16.52
N THR A 6 25.38 -32.91 -15.41
CA THR A 6 24.51 -32.64 -14.38
C THR A 6 24.66 -31.33 -13.76
N VAL A 7 25.54 -30.63 -13.98
CA VAL A 7 25.73 -29.39 -13.38
C VAL A 7 24.85 -28.24 -13.64
N LEU A 8 24.30 -28.16 -14.69
CA LEU A 8 23.53 -27.05 -15.03
C LEU A 8 22.33 -26.73 -14.26
N ALA A 9 21.63 -27.60 -13.82
CA ALA A 9 20.39 -27.33 -13.16
C ALA A 9 20.43 -26.41 -11.96
N LEU A 10 21.54 -26.40 -11.30
CA LEU A 10 21.61 -25.57 -10.15
C LEU A 10 21.51 -24.10 -10.31
N SER A 11 22.08 -23.58 -11.28
CA SER A 11 22.10 -22.14 -11.42
C SER A 11 20.75 -21.55 -11.63
N VAL A 12 19.87 -22.30 -12.15
CA VAL A 12 18.56 -21.76 -12.45
C VAL A 12 17.74 -21.37 -11.22
N SER A 13 17.80 -22.14 -10.22
CA SER A 13 17.00 -21.82 -9.06
C SER A 13 17.41 -20.54 -8.39
N ALA A 14 18.62 -20.21 -8.42
CA ALA A 14 19.06 -19.00 -7.78
C ALA A 14 18.48 -17.77 -8.41
N LEU A 15 18.32 -17.79 -9.69
CA LEU A 15 17.80 -16.65 -10.39
C LEU A 15 16.37 -16.34 -10.05
N MET A 16 15.59 -17.34 -9.82
CA MET A 16 14.20 -17.12 -9.53
C MET A 16 13.98 -16.37 -8.23
N VAL A 17 14.78 -16.63 -7.27
CA VAL A 17 14.63 -15.97 -6.00
C VAL A 17 14.84 -14.48 -6.11
N ILE A 18 15.81 -14.07 -6.88
CA ILE A 18 16.10 -12.67 -7.04
C ILE A 18 15.01 -11.95 -7.77
N ALA A 19 14.43 -12.59 -8.73
CA ALA A 19 13.41 -11.95 -9.55
C ALA A 19 12.16 -11.59 -8.78
N LEU A 20 11.91 -12.22 -7.65
CA LEU A 20 10.70 -11.97 -6.91
C LEU A 20 10.79 -10.81 -5.95
N SER A 21 11.96 -10.28 -5.71
CA SER A 21 12.07 -9.23 -4.71
C SER A 21 12.14 -7.85 -5.32
N GLY A 22 11.51 -6.90 -4.69
CA GLY A 22 11.64 -5.52 -5.06
C GLY A 22 10.89 -5.04 -6.29
N THR A 23 9.94 -5.82 -6.81
CA THR A 23 9.20 -5.41 -8.00
C THR A 23 7.92 -4.69 -7.59
N ALA A 24 7.68 -3.54 -8.18
CA ALA A 24 6.45 -2.81 -7.96
C ALA A 24 5.26 -3.59 -8.53
N GLN A 25 4.10 -3.46 -7.91
CA GLN A 25 2.90 -4.16 -8.35
C GLN A 25 2.29 -3.45 -9.54
N ALA A 26 2.11 -4.16 -10.65
CA ALA A 26 1.51 -3.61 -11.86
C ALA A 26 0.07 -3.22 -11.57
N GLY A 27 -0.36 -2.07 -12.04
CA GLY A 27 -1.70 -1.57 -11.81
C GLY A 27 -1.92 -1.01 -10.42
N GLY A 28 -0.97 -1.19 -9.53
CA GLY A 28 -1.05 -0.65 -8.17
C GLY A 28 -2.00 -1.42 -7.29
N VAL A 29 -2.32 -0.80 -6.15
CA VAL A 29 -3.17 -1.38 -5.12
C VAL A 29 -4.33 -0.42 -4.87
N HIS A 30 -5.51 -0.96 -4.63
CA HIS A 30 -6.72 -0.17 -4.43
C HIS A 30 -7.25 -0.35 -3.01
N ILE A 31 -7.59 0.77 -2.38
CA ILE A 31 -8.20 0.82 -1.06
C ILE A 31 -9.54 1.52 -1.19
N ARG A 32 -10.60 0.93 -0.67
CA ARG A 32 -11.94 1.49 -0.77
C ARG A 32 -12.42 1.97 0.58
N GLY A 33 -13.03 3.15 0.61
CA GLY A 33 -13.66 3.68 1.79
C GLY A 33 -15.16 3.41 1.73
N ASN A 34 -15.63 2.55 2.62
CA ASN A 34 -17.02 2.14 2.65
C ASN A 34 -17.40 1.76 4.08
N ASN A 35 -18.59 2.14 4.49
CA ASN A 35 -19.10 1.77 5.80
C ASN A 35 -18.20 2.28 6.93
N GLN A 36 -17.69 3.47 6.79
CA GLN A 36 -16.80 4.12 7.75
C GLN A 36 -15.54 3.30 8.06
N ARG A 37 -15.03 2.60 7.05
CA ARG A 37 -13.82 1.80 7.17
C ARG A 37 -13.03 1.83 5.87
N TRP A 38 -11.74 1.58 5.95
CA TRP A 38 -10.91 1.34 4.80
C TRP A 38 -10.82 -0.16 4.54
N HIS A 39 -11.00 -0.55 3.28
CA HIS A 39 -10.95 -1.95 2.85
C HIS A 39 -9.97 -2.11 1.69
N PRO A 40 -8.82 -2.71 1.91
CA PRO A 40 -8.27 -3.16 3.19
C PRO A 40 -7.72 -1.99 3.99
N ALA A 41 -7.63 -2.13 5.29
CA ALA A 41 -7.09 -1.07 6.14
C ALA A 41 -5.56 -1.06 6.11
N THR A 42 -4.94 -2.19 5.86
CA THR A 42 -3.48 -2.30 5.76
C THR A 42 -3.13 -2.93 4.43
N VAL A 43 -2.19 -2.32 3.71
CA VAL A 43 -1.63 -2.91 2.50
C VAL A 43 -0.11 -2.93 2.64
N THR A 44 0.50 -3.99 2.13
CA THR A 44 1.96 -4.13 2.07
C THR A 44 2.36 -4.12 0.61
N ILE A 45 3.24 -3.22 0.23
CA ILE A 45 3.62 -3.00 -1.16
C ILE A 45 5.13 -2.88 -1.29
N SER A 46 5.63 -3.05 -2.50
CA SER A 46 7.03 -2.79 -2.85
C SER A 46 7.21 -1.31 -3.18
N GLU A 47 8.41 -0.82 -3.01
CA GLU A 47 8.76 0.54 -3.43
C GLU A 47 8.41 0.72 -4.90
N GLY A 48 7.86 1.88 -5.23
CA GLY A 48 7.43 2.21 -6.59
C GLY A 48 5.98 1.85 -6.89
N THR A 49 5.27 1.25 -5.96
CA THR A 49 3.88 0.86 -6.16
C THR A 49 2.94 2.05 -5.93
N ARG A 50 1.93 2.17 -6.78
CA ARG A 50 0.91 3.21 -6.65
C ARG A 50 -0.27 2.68 -5.83
N VAL A 51 -0.71 3.48 -4.87
CA VAL A 51 -1.91 3.20 -4.09
C VAL A 51 -3.02 4.15 -4.53
N THR A 52 -4.20 3.63 -4.75
CA THR A 52 -5.38 4.42 -5.11
C THR A 52 -6.43 4.23 -4.03
N TRP A 53 -6.92 5.33 -3.48
CA TRP A 53 -8.04 5.33 -2.55
C TRP A 53 -9.29 5.80 -3.29
N ARG A 54 -10.41 5.18 -3.00
CA ARG A 54 -11.68 5.57 -3.58
C ARG A 54 -12.74 5.67 -2.48
N ALA A 55 -13.50 6.76 -2.47
CA ALA A 55 -14.69 6.87 -1.65
C ALA A 55 -15.83 6.16 -2.36
N VAL A 56 -16.43 5.16 -1.72
CA VAL A 56 -17.48 4.39 -2.36
C VAL A 56 -18.87 4.91 -2.04
N ASP A 57 -19.16 5.11 -0.76
CA ASP A 57 -20.52 5.35 -0.31
C ASP A 57 -20.84 6.82 0.00
N VAL A 58 -19.99 7.49 0.72
CA VAL A 58 -20.18 8.88 1.15
C VAL A 58 -18.86 9.61 1.07
N THR A 59 -18.84 10.87 1.47
CA THR A 59 -17.61 11.66 1.51
C THR A 59 -16.65 11.10 2.55
N HIS A 60 -15.40 10.94 2.16
CA HIS A 60 -14.31 10.53 3.03
C HIS A 60 -13.10 11.44 2.78
N THR A 61 -12.17 11.47 3.72
CA THR A 61 -10.88 12.13 3.48
C THR A 61 -9.76 11.10 3.52
N VAL A 62 -8.72 11.33 2.75
CA VAL A 62 -7.47 10.58 2.89
C VAL A 62 -6.46 11.55 3.47
N THR A 63 -6.20 11.41 4.74
CA THR A 63 -5.37 12.35 5.49
C THR A 63 -4.24 11.63 6.16
N ALA A 64 -3.01 12.03 5.83
CA ALA A 64 -1.81 11.45 6.40
C ALA A 64 -1.67 11.83 7.86
N TYR A 65 -1.11 10.93 8.66
CA TYR A 65 -0.68 11.27 10.00
C TYR A 65 0.56 10.47 10.35
N GLY A 66 1.23 10.80 11.43
CA GLY A 66 2.47 10.14 11.83
C GLY A 66 3.72 10.92 11.48
N GLY A 67 3.60 11.98 10.70
CA GLY A 67 4.70 12.91 10.51
C GLY A 67 5.72 12.57 9.42
N ASN A 68 5.60 11.41 8.75
CA ASN A 68 6.60 11.02 7.76
C ASN A 68 6.12 11.16 6.31
N TRP A 69 4.92 11.67 6.08
CA TRP A 69 4.42 11.95 4.74
C TRP A 69 3.27 12.94 4.85
N SER A 70 2.81 13.42 3.70
CA SER A 70 1.80 14.44 3.66
C SER A 70 0.73 14.11 2.64
N LYS A 71 -0.54 14.18 3.05
CA LYS A 71 -1.68 14.06 2.16
C LYS A 71 -2.91 14.51 2.93
N ASN A 72 -3.77 15.27 2.24
CA ASN A 72 -5.03 15.70 2.85
C ASN A 72 -6.00 16.01 1.71
N VAL A 73 -6.79 15.02 1.33
CA VAL A 73 -7.68 15.14 0.18
C VAL A 73 -9.09 14.71 0.62
N THR A 74 -10.08 15.50 0.24
CA THR A 74 -11.47 15.15 0.46
C THR A 74 -12.03 14.53 -0.80
N LEU A 75 -12.66 13.39 -0.67
CA LEU A 75 -13.25 12.65 -1.79
C LEU A 75 -14.76 12.56 -1.59
N SER A 76 -15.51 13.06 -2.56
CA SER A 76 -16.95 12.78 -2.61
C SER A 76 -17.16 11.36 -3.08
N ALA A 77 -18.36 10.82 -2.87
CA ALA A 77 -18.66 9.45 -3.29
C ALA A 77 -18.29 9.25 -4.77
N GLY A 78 -17.53 8.21 -5.04
CA GLY A 78 -17.05 7.88 -6.38
C GLY A 78 -15.70 8.45 -6.74
N GLU A 79 -15.20 9.41 -6.00
CA GLU A 79 -13.92 10.06 -6.32
C GLU A 79 -12.73 9.25 -5.83
N ARG A 80 -11.57 9.49 -6.44
CA ARG A 80 -10.32 8.78 -6.17
C ARG A 80 -9.18 9.74 -5.96
N THR A 81 -8.17 9.27 -5.23
CA THR A 81 -6.89 9.94 -5.10
C THR A 81 -5.78 8.89 -5.10
N ARG A 82 -4.60 9.25 -5.55
CA ARG A 82 -3.50 8.31 -5.73
C ARG A 82 -2.21 8.83 -5.14
N LYS A 83 -1.32 7.91 -4.82
CA LYS A 83 0.05 8.24 -4.47
C LYS A 83 0.95 7.05 -4.77
N THR A 84 2.10 7.31 -5.37
CA THR A 84 3.14 6.31 -5.56
C THR A 84 4.15 6.42 -4.43
N PHE A 85 4.44 5.30 -3.79
CA PHE A 85 5.35 5.27 -2.65
C PHE A 85 6.71 4.76 -3.10
N HIS A 86 7.72 5.62 -3.00
CA HIS A 86 9.06 5.29 -3.49
C HIS A 86 10.02 4.85 -2.40
N ASN A 87 9.69 5.06 -1.15
CA ASN A 87 10.59 4.75 -0.04
C ASN A 87 9.97 3.77 0.92
N ALA A 88 10.79 2.89 1.48
CA ALA A 88 10.34 1.94 2.48
C ALA A 88 9.89 2.67 3.74
N GLY A 89 8.94 2.11 4.45
CA GLY A 89 8.42 2.68 5.69
C GLY A 89 6.96 2.34 5.89
N THR A 90 6.40 2.86 6.98
CA THR A 90 4.98 2.73 7.30
C THR A 90 4.35 4.10 7.20
N PHE A 91 3.33 4.22 6.35
CA PHE A 91 2.68 5.49 6.06
C PHE A 91 1.21 5.39 6.48
N LYS A 92 0.86 6.13 7.53
CA LYS A 92 -0.46 6.04 8.15
C LYS A 92 -1.42 7.06 7.56
N PHE A 93 -2.67 6.67 7.40
CA PHE A 93 -3.71 7.56 6.89
C PHE A 93 -5.01 7.30 7.62
N ARG A 94 -5.91 8.28 7.55
CA ARG A 94 -7.22 8.18 8.16
C ARG A 94 -8.23 9.03 7.43
N CYS A 95 -9.50 8.76 7.65
CA CYS A 95 -10.57 9.67 7.27
C CYS A 95 -10.89 10.53 8.48
N THR A 96 -10.77 11.84 8.35
CA THR A 96 -10.99 12.74 9.48
C THR A 96 -12.43 12.81 9.92
N ILE A 97 -13.36 12.48 9.03
CA ILE A 97 -14.78 12.53 9.31
C ILE A 97 -15.20 11.35 10.20
N HIS A 98 -14.58 10.20 10.00
CA HIS A 98 -15.02 8.96 10.65
C HIS A 98 -13.95 8.35 11.57
N SER A 99 -12.99 9.14 12.00
CA SER A 99 -11.96 8.68 12.92
C SER A 99 -11.61 9.74 13.95
N THR A 100 -10.98 9.30 15.02
CA THR A 100 -10.45 10.17 16.06
C THR A 100 -8.97 9.92 16.21
N LEU A 101 -8.19 10.98 16.29
CA LEU A 101 -6.75 10.88 16.50
C LEU A 101 -6.42 11.52 17.84
N SER A 102 -5.84 10.77 18.76
CA SER A 102 -5.49 11.25 20.09
C SER A 102 -4.14 10.68 20.49
N GLY A 103 -3.19 11.56 20.79
CA GLY A 103 -1.85 11.13 21.18
C GLY A 103 -1.18 10.23 20.17
N GLY A 104 -1.45 10.43 18.89
CA GLY A 104 -0.89 9.61 17.84
C GLY A 104 -1.64 8.30 17.58
N ASN A 105 -2.68 8.00 18.37
CA ASN A 105 -3.47 6.79 18.20
C ASN A 105 -4.75 7.09 17.44
N CYS A 106 -5.01 6.34 16.40
CA CYS A 106 -6.17 6.52 15.56
C CYS A 106 -7.22 5.44 15.85
N THR A 107 -8.47 5.88 16.02
CA THR A 107 -9.60 4.98 16.25
C THR A 107 -10.65 5.25 15.18
N GLY A 108 -11.23 4.21 14.63
CA GLY A 108 -12.26 4.32 13.59
C GLY A 108 -11.70 4.04 12.22
N MET A 109 -11.92 4.95 11.28
CA MET A 109 -11.53 4.75 9.88
C MET A 109 -10.05 5.10 9.68
N CYS A 110 -9.19 4.18 10.06
CA CYS A 110 -7.73 4.32 10.04
C CYS A 110 -7.11 3.22 9.20
N GLY A 111 -5.98 3.52 8.57
CA GLY A 111 -5.27 2.54 7.77
C GLY A 111 -3.78 2.85 7.65
N ARG A 112 -3.05 1.97 6.99
CA ARG A 112 -1.64 2.19 6.75
C ARG A 112 -1.14 1.47 5.50
N VAL A 113 -0.13 2.05 4.91
CA VAL A 113 0.59 1.48 3.78
C VAL A 113 1.96 1.09 4.28
N GLU A 114 2.30 -0.19 4.19
CA GLU A 114 3.62 -0.69 4.57
C GLU A 114 4.42 -0.93 3.30
N VAL A 115 5.52 -0.21 3.14
CA VAL A 115 6.35 -0.26 1.95
C VAL A 115 7.66 -0.96 2.29
N THR A 116 7.96 -2.03 1.57
CA THR A 116 9.16 -2.84 1.82
C THR A 116 10.16 -2.76 0.70
#